data_7511cce25ab72ebf7248cba25d077547
#
_entry.id   7511cce25ab72ebf7248cba25d077547
#
_cell.length_a   1.000
_cell.length_b   1.000
_cell.length_c   1.000
_cell.angle_alpha   90.00
_cell.angle_beta   90.00
_cell.angle_gamma   90.00
#
_symmetry.space_group_name_H-M   'P 1'
#
loop_
_entity.id
_entity.type
_entity.pdbx_description
1 polymer ?
#
loop_
_entity_poly.entity_id
_entity_poly.type
_entity_poly.pdbx_seq_one_letter_code
_entity_poly.pdbx_strand_id
1 'polypeptide(L)'
;VLQNTQIENVASLDATSHDWGLGSHTDDENRPLDAINAQETYGKYNAYFIGDDTKDIYLTFDEGYEYGQTESILNTLKEKGVSATFFVTEPYAKDNPDLVRRIIDEGHVLGNHSVTHPSAGMPSLTLDKQENEVTENHAYIKENFGYDMYLFRYPTGRFSEQSLALLNN
;
A
#
# COMPACT_ATOMS: atom_id res chain seq x y z
N VAL A 1 -4.59 16.74 -7.89
CA VAL A 1 -5.84 16.24 -8.52
C VAL A 1 -5.47 14.95 -9.24
N LEU A 2 -5.80 13.81 -8.63
CA LEU A 2 -5.63 12.48 -9.24
C LEU A 2 -6.48 12.48 -10.54
N GLN A 3 -5.83 12.38 -11.69
CA GLN A 3 -6.52 12.16 -12.96
C GLN A 3 -6.87 10.67 -13.00
N ASN A 4 -8.10 10.34 -12.68
CA ASN A 4 -8.64 8.99 -12.82
C ASN A 4 -8.82 8.71 -14.33
N THR A 5 -7.74 8.35 -15.01
CA THR A 5 -7.78 7.92 -16.42
C THR A 5 -8.00 6.41 -16.38
N GLN A 6 -9.23 5.97 -16.66
CA GLN A 6 -9.52 4.54 -16.84
C GLN A 6 -8.59 3.97 -17.91
N ILE A 7 -7.86 2.90 -17.53
CA ILE A 7 -6.95 2.22 -18.44
C ILE A 7 -7.73 1.13 -19.16
N GLU A 8 -7.93 1.36 -20.45
CA GLU A 8 -8.59 0.36 -21.30
C GLU A 8 -7.68 -0.87 -21.50
N ASN A 9 -8.31 -2.07 -21.46
CA ASN A 9 -7.67 -3.33 -21.80
C ASN A 9 -6.51 -3.75 -20.88
N VAL A 10 -6.71 -3.69 -19.56
CA VAL A 10 -5.74 -4.13 -18.54
C VAL A 10 -5.17 -5.53 -18.85
N ALA A 11 -6.00 -6.46 -19.35
CA ALA A 11 -5.59 -7.83 -19.65
C ALA A 11 -4.50 -7.95 -20.74
N SER A 12 -4.28 -6.91 -21.55
CA SER A 12 -3.25 -6.89 -22.60
C SER A 12 -1.90 -6.32 -22.16
N LEU A 13 -1.83 -5.76 -20.94
CA LEU A 13 -0.59 -5.22 -20.39
C LEU A 13 0.35 -6.32 -19.91
N ASP A 14 1.62 -5.96 -19.67
CA ASP A 14 2.63 -6.92 -19.21
C ASP A 14 2.29 -7.45 -17.81
N ALA A 15 2.15 -8.77 -17.73
CA ALA A 15 1.90 -9.51 -16.49
C ALA A 15 3.18 -9.98 -15.78
N THR A 16 4.36 -9.66 -16.34
CA THR A 16 5.64 -10.03 -15.74
C THR A 16 5.76 -9.47 -14.34
N SER A 17 6.05 -10.34 -13.37
CA SER A 17 6.24 -9.93 -11.98
C SER A 17 7.58 -9.23 -11.80
N HIS A 18 7.55 -8.07 -11.17
CA HIS A 18 8.72 -7.31 -10.75
C HIS A 18 8.82 -7.34 -9.23
N ASP A 19 10.01 -7.63 -8.70
CA ASP A 19 10.31 -7.45 -7.28
C ASP A 19 10.65 -5.98 -7.03
N TRP A 20 10.05 -5.41 -5.98
CA TRP A 20 10.39 -4.06 -5.56
C TRP A 20 11.50 -4.06 -4.50
N GLY A 21 12.46 -3.20 -4.69
CA GLY A 21 13.50 -2.90 -3.71
C GLY A 21 14.24 -1.62 -4.08
N LEU A 22 14.83 -0.95 -3.11
CA LEU A 22 15.53 0.32 -3.32
C LEU A 22 16.82 0.17 -4.13
N GLY A 23 17.32 -1.06 -4.30
CA GLY A 23 18.62 -1.29 -4.92
C GLY A 23 19.78 -0.78 -4.04
N SER A 24 20.98 -0.73 -4.64
CA SER A 24 22.21 -0.30 -3.94
C SER A 24 22.85 0.95 -4.53
N HIS A 25 22.27 1.51 -5.58
CA HIS A 25 22.81 2.67 -6.28
C HIS A 25 21.96 3.91 -6.04
N THR A 26 22.62 5.04 -5.85
CA THR A 26 21.97 6.34 -5.67
C THR A 26 22.49 7.33 -6.69
N ASP A 27 21.76 8.41 -6.92
CA ASP A 27 22.25 9.59 -7.62
C ASP A 27 23.11 10.48 -6.72
N ASP A 28 23.53 11.64 -7.25
CA ASP A 28 24.37 12.61 -6.52
C ASP A 28 23.65 13.26 -5.32
N GLU A 29 22.32 13.17 -5.25
CA GLU A 29 21.46 13.65 -4.14
C GLU A 29 21.07 12.53 -3.17
N ASN A 30 21.71 11.37 -3.29
CA ASN A 30 21.46 10.17 -2.47
C ASN A 30 20.04 9.60 -2.61
N ARG A 31 19.39 9.79 -3.76
CA ARG A 31 18.08 9.18 -4.05
C ARG A 31 18.29 7.82 -4.71
N PRO A 32 17.53 6.77 -4.33
CA PRO A 32 17.66 5.45 -4.92
C PRO A 32 17.32 5.46 -6.42
N LEU A 33 18.26 5.06 -7.28
CA LEU A 33 18.04 5.04 -8.73
C LEU A 33 16.91 4.12 -9.16
N ASP A 34 16.74 2.98 -8.47
CA ASP A 34 15.65 2.04 -8.79
C ASP A 34 14.28 2.66 -8.47
N ALA A 35 14.18 3.49 -7.42
CA ALA A 35 12.95 4.21 -7.11
C ALA A 35 12.62 5.29 -8.16
N ILE A 36 13.63 6.05 -8.61
CA ILE A 36 13.48 7.06 -9.66
C ILE A 36 13.03 6.40 -10.96
N ASN A 37 13.72 5.35 -11.40
CA ASN A 37 13.39 4.63 -12.64
C ASN A 37 11.99 4.01 -12.60
N ALA A 38 11.60 3.42 -11.46
CA ALA A 38 10.27 2.87 -11.28
C ALA A 38 9.19 3.97 -11.30
N GLN A 39 9.45 5.12 -10.66
CA GLN A 39 8.54 6.26 -10.69
C GLN A 39 8.34 6.80 -12.11
N GLU A 40 9.41 6.93 -12.91
CA GLU A 40 9.33 7.36 -14.31
C GLU A 40 8.53 6.37 -15.17
N THR A 41 8.73 5.06 -14.94
CA THR A 41 8.11 4.02 -15.76
C THR A 41 6.64 3.79 -15.41
N TYR A 42 6.34 3.72 -14.10
CA TYR A 42 5.05 3.25 -13.60
C TYR A 42 4.21 4.33 -12.90
N GLY A 43 4.72 5.53 -12.71
CA GLY A 43 3.97 6.62 -12.07
C GLY A 43 2.67 6.99 -12.81
N LYS A 44 2.58 6.70 -14.12
CA LYS A 44 1.36 6.84 -14.94
C LYS A 44 0.16 6.01 -14.42
N TYR A 45 0.41 5.01 -13.56
CA TYR A 45 -0.62 4.18 -12.91
C TYR A 45 -0.98 4.65 -11.50
N ASN A 46 -0.70 5.91 -11.13
CA ASN A 46 -0.82 6.41 -9.76
C ASN A 46 -0.01 5.59 -8.74
N ALA A 47 1.08 4.97 -9.21
CA ALA A 47 2.02 4.25 -8.37
C ALA A 47 3.13 5.20 -7.87
N TYR A 48 3.46 5.11 -6.60
CA TYR A 48 4.45 5.98 -5.96
C TYR A 48 5.60 5.13 -5.42
N PHE A 49 6.80 5.39 -5.91
CA PHE A 49 8.04 4.68 -5.55
C PHE A 49 9.02 5.58 -4.80
N ILE A 50 8.86 6.89 -4.95
CA ILE A 50 9.65 7.91 -4.27
C ILE A 50 8.75 9.11 -3.96
N GLY A 51 8.97 9.76 -2.83
CA GLY A 51 8.28 10.99 -2.46
C GLY A 51 8.83 12.21 -3.21
N ASP A 52 8.20 13.36 -2.99
CA ASP A 52 8.64 14.63 -3.53
C ASP A 52 10.00 15.02 -2.94
N ASP A 53 10.73 15.90 -3.63
CA ASP A 53 12.01 16.46 -3.14
C ASP A 53 11.77 17.45 -2.00
N THR A 54 11.46 16.91 -0.84
CA THR A 54 11.25 17.64 0.41
C THR A 54 12.09 17.02 1.53
N LYS A 55 12.08 17.63 2.72
CA LYS A 55 12.73 17.06 3.92
C LYS A 55 11.76 16.22 4.76
N ASP A 56 10.66 15.79 4.17
CA ASP A 56 9.64 14.99 4.84
C ASP A 56 10.01 13.51 4.86
N ILE A 57 9.69 12.85 5.96
CA ILE A 57 9.82 11.40 6.13
C ILE A 57 8.42 10.82 6.32
N TYR A 58 8.05 9.87 5.50
CA TYR A 58 6.77 9.17 5.59
C TYR A 58 6.96 7.87 6.38
N LEU A 59 6.41 7.81 7.57
CA LEU A 59 6.40 6.59 8.39
C LEU A 59 5.28 5.68 7.92
N THR A 60 5.60 4.42 7.62
CA THR A 60 4.63 3.42 7.20
C THR A 60 4.85 2.12 7.93
N PHE A 61 3.75 1.42 8.25
CA PHE A 61 3.75 0.14 8.93
C PHE A 61 2.89 -0.84 8.14
N ASP A 62 3.36 -2.07 7.96
CA ASP A 62 2.61 -3.14 7.31
C ASP A 62 2.17 -4.14 8.38
N GLU A 63 0.85 -4.30 8.53
CA GLU A 63 0.24 -5.06 9.61
C GLU A 63 -0.45 -6.32 9.07
N GLY A 64 0.18 -7.47 9.26
CA GLY A 64 -0.36 -8.76 8.90
C GLY A 64 -0.91 -9.55 10.10
N TYR A 65 -0.31 -9.39 11.27
CA TYR A 65 -0.72 -9.96 12.54
C TYR A 65 -0.08 -9.18 13.70
N GLU A 66 -0.70 -9.23 14.90
CA GLU A 66 -0.28 -8.43 16.06
C GLU A 66 0.65 -9.22 17.00
N TYR A 67 1.78 -8.60 17.35
CA TYR A 67 2.72 -9.09 18.36
C TYR A 67 2.75 -8.25 19.64
N GLY A 68 1.75 -7.43 19.88
CA GLY A 68 1.68 -6.55 21.04
C GLY A 68 2.53 -5.28 20.91
N GLN A 69 2.92 -4.90 19.68
CA GLN A 69 3.75 -3.71 19.42
C GLN A 69 2.96 -2.51 18.94
N THR A 70 1.87 -2.72 18.22
CA THR A 70 1.11 -1.63 17.58
C THR A 70 0.60 -0.62 18.60
N GLU A 71 0.17 -1.07 19.78
CA GLU A 71 -0.26 -0.16 20.85
C GLU A 71 0.87 0.77 21.29
N SER A 72 2.08 0.26 21.49
CA SER A 72 3.24 1.06 21.91
C SER A 72 3.71 2.03 20.83
N ILE A 73 3.60 1.62 19.55
CA ILE A 73 3.86 2.48 18.39
C ILE A 73 2.88 3.66 18.38
N LEU A 74 1.57 3.39 18.48
CA LEU A 74 0.54 4.42 18.51
C LEU A 74 0.73 5.38 19.69
N ASN A 75 1.07 4.88 20.88
CA ASN A 75 1.39 5.72 22.03
C ASN A 75 2.58 6.66 21.75
N THR A 76 3.61 6.16 21.11
CA THR A 76 4.80 6.95 20.75
C THR A 76 4.47 8.01 19.69
N LEU A 77 3.73 7.65 18.65
CA LEU A 77 3.30 8.58 17.60
C LEU A 77 2.45 9.71 18.20
N LYS A 78 1.53 9.37 19.10
CA LYS A 78 0.70 10.34 19.82
C LYS A 78 1.53 11.28 20.70
N GLU A 79 2.46 10.73 21.49
CA GLU A 79 3.37 11.53 22.33
C GLU A 79 4.20 12.53 21.49
N LYS A 80 4.65 12.09 20.30
CA LYS A 80 5.48 12.92 19.41
C LYS A 80 4.66 13.82 18.48
N GLY A 81 3.33 13.69 18.44
CA GLY A 81 2.49 14.45 17.52
C GLY A 81 2.74 14.13 16.04
N VAL A 82 3.05 12.85 15.74
CA VAL A 82 3.41 12.38 14.39
C VAL A 82 2.32 11.48 13.86
N SER A 83 1.89 11.72 12.61
CA SER A 83 1.01 10.82 11.87
C SER A 83 1.80 9.82 11.05
N ALA A 84 1.22 8.64 10.82
CA ALA A 84 1.81 7.56 10.02
C ALA A 84 0.75 6.91 9.13
N THR A 85 1.17 6.02 8.23
CA THR A 85 0.28 5.18 7.44
C THR A 85 0.43 3.73 7.90
N PHE A 86 -0.70 3.07 8.15
CA PHE A 86 -0.76 1.65 8.51
C PHE A 86 -1.45 0.88 7.38
N PHE A 87 -0.74 0.01 6.71
CA PHE A 87 -1.30 -0.89 5.70
C PHE A 87 -1.71 -2.19 6.37
N VAL A 88 -3.02 -2.43 6.46
CA VAL A 88 -3.57 -3.56 7.20
C VAL A 88 -4.14 -4.62 6.28
N THR A 89 -3.91 -5.89 6.61
CA THR A 89 -4.63 -7.00 6.00
C THR A 89 -6.03 -7.13 6.61
N GLU A 90 -6.95 -7.77 5.87
CA GLU A 90 -8.31 -8.00 6.41
C GLU A 90 -8.30 -8.87 7.69
N PRO A 91 -7.51 -9.98 7.79
CA PRO A 91 -7.41 -10.74 9.03
C PRO A 91 -6.90 -9.91 10.21
N TYR A 92 -5.88 -9.06 10.00
CA TYR A 92 -5.40 -8.17 11.04
C TYR A 92 -6.52 -7.27 11.58
N ALA A 93 -7.31 -6.68 10.67
CA ALA A 93 -8.39 -5.80 11.04
C ALA A 93 -9.53 -6.51 11.77
N LYS A 94 -9.80 -7.77 11.40
CA LYS A 94 -10.80 -8.62 12.09
C LYS A 94 -10.38 -8.99 13.50
N ASP A 95 -9.10 -9.32 13.67
CA ASP A 95 -8.56 -9.79 14.93
C ASP A 95 -8.26 -8.64 15.91
N ASN A 96 -8.03 -7.41 15.40
CA ASN A 96 -7.60 -6.25 16.18
C ASN A 96 -8.48 -5.00 15.93
N PRO A 97 -9.81 -5.09 16.05
CA PRO A 97 -10.70 -3.97 15.70
C PRO A 97 -10.46 -2.71 16.55
N ASP A 98 -10.05 -2.86 17.79
CA ASP A 98 -9.76 -1.73 18.68
C ASP A 98 -8.51 -0.96 18.24
N LEU A 99 -7.47 -1.67 17.75
CA LEU A 99 -6.27 -1.03 17.20
C LEU A 99 -6.58 -0.30 15.89
N VAL A 100 -7.37 -0.91 15.00
CA VAL A 100 -7.81 -0.26 13.76
C VAL A 100 -8.62 1.00 14.05
N ARG A 101 -9.53 0.94 15.03
CA ARG A 101 -10.29 2.11 15.47
C ARG A 101 -9.36 3.21 15.99
N ARG A 102 -8.39 2.84 16.80
CA ARG A 102 -7.38 3.75 17.33
C ARG A 102 -6.54 4.42 16.23
N ILE A 103 -6.10 3.64 15.23
CA ILE A 103 -5.35 4.16 14.06
C ILE A 103 -6.15 5.28 13.38
N ILE A 104 -7.44 5.06 13.14
CA ILE A 104 -8.33 6.02 12.49
C ILE A 104 -8.57 7.25 13.38
N ASP A 105 -8.97 7.03 14.64
CA ASP A 105 -9.37 8.09 15.57
C ASP A 105 -8.20 9.00 15.99
N GLU A 106 -6.97 8.49 15.99
CA GLU A 106 -5.76 9.25 16.27
C GLU A 106 -5.20 10.00 15.03
N GLY A 107 -5.90 9.92 13.88
CA GLY A 107 -5.59 10.71 12.69
C GLY A 107 -4.47 10.14 11.81
N HIS A 108 -4.21 8.84 11.93
CA HIS A 108 -3.32 8.12 11.01
C HIS A 108 -4.07 7.74 9.74
N VAL A 109 -3.32 7.44 8.67
CA VAL A 109 -3.88 6.91 7.43
C VAL A 109 -3.95 5.39 7.53
N LEU A 110 -5.14 4.84 7.25
CA LEU A 110 -5.33 3.41 7.10
C LEU A 110 -5.27 3.07 5.62
N GLY A 111 -4.32 2.21 5.23
CA GLY A 111 -4.13 1.69 3.89
C GLY A 111 -4.46 0.21 3.78
N ASN A 112 -4.68 -0.25 2.57
CA ASN A 112 -5.04 -1.62 2.26
C ASN A 112 -3.79 -2.46 1.97
N HIS A 113 -3.67 -3.62 2.63
CA HIS A 113 -2.57 -4.58 2.43
C HIS A 113 -3.07 -5.96 1.99
N SER A 114 -4.19 -5.98 1.26
CA SER A 114 -4.89 -7.15 0.74
C SER A 114 -5.65 -7.99 1.78
N VAL A 115 -6.34 -9.02 1.31
CA VAL A 115 -7.04 -9.99 2.17
C VAL A 115 -6.07 -11.06 2.67
N THR A 116 -5.42 -11.79 1.76
CA THR A 116 -4.65 -13.00 2.11
C THR A 116 -3.15 -12.80 2.20
N HIS A 117 -2.64 -11.62 1.82
CA HIS A 117 -1.21 -11.33 1.71
C HIS A 117 -0.48 -12.43 0.90
N PRO A 118 -0.79 -12.58 -0.41
CA PRO A 118 -0.27 -13.68 -1.22
C PRO A 118 1.27 -13.71 -1.22
N SER A 119 1.84 -14.79 -0.73
CA SER A 119 3.30 -14.93 -0.52
C SER A 119 4.11 -14.91 -1.83
N ALA A 120 3.49 -15.25 -2.96
CA ALA A 120 4.08 -15.13 -4.29
C ALA A 120 3.84 -13.76 -4.95
N GLY A 121 3.20 -12.82 -4.22
CA GLY A 121 2.82 -11.49 -4.69
C GLY A 121 1.54 -11.47 -5.53
N MET A 122 0.97 -10.28 -5.69
CA MET A 122 -0.27 -10.06 -6.45
C MET A 122 -0.22 -10.59 -7.89
N PRO A 123 0.88 -10.43 -8.68
CA PRO A 123 0.94 -10.92 -10.05
C PRO A 123 0.83 -12.44 -10.21
N SER A 124 0.95 -13.22 -9.13
CA SER A 124 0.74 -14.67 -9.16
C SER A 124 -0.73 -15.08 -9.24
N LEU A 125 -1.63 -14.14 -9.02
CA LEU A 125 -3.07 -14.35 -9.04
C LEU A 125 -3.67 -13.95 -10.40
N THR A 126 -4.84 -14.49 -10.72
CA THR A 126 -5.65 -13.97 -11.85
C THR A 126 -6.14 -12.56 -11.54
N LEU A 127 -6.48 -11.77 -12.58
CA LEU A 127 -6.97 -10.40 -12.40
C LEU A 127 -8.17 -10.32 -11.44
N ASP A 128 -9.17 -11.17 -11.62
CA ASP A 128 -10.34 -11.22 -10.74
C ASP A 128 -9.97 -11.46 -9.27
N LYS A 129 -8.95 -12.31 -9.03
CA LYS A 129 -8.47 -12.56 -7.67
C LYS A 129 -7.68 -11.37 -7.12
N GLN A 130 -6.89 -10.69 -7.96
CA GLN A 130 -6.19 -9.47 -7.56
C GLN A 130 -7.19 -8.37 -7.16
N GLU A 131 -8.25 -8.20 -7.94
CA GLU A 131 -9.34 -7.26 -7.64
C GLU A 131 -10.01 -7.61 -6.31
N ASN A 132 -10.35 -8.88 -6.10
CA ASN A 132 -10.97 -9.35 -4.84
C ASN A 132 -10.07 -9.11 -3.63
N GLU A 133 -8.75 -9.33 -3.73
CA GLU A 133 -7.79 -9.04 -2.65
C GLU A 133 -7.85 -7.59 -2.15
N VAL A 134 -8.22 -6.67 -3.02
CA VAL A 134 -8.31 -5.25 -2.68
C VAL A 134 -9.73 -4.86 -2.27
N THR A 135 -10.72 -5.25 -3.06
CA THR A 135 -12.11 -4.81 -2.88
C THR A 135 -12.75 -5.42 -1.64
N GLU A 136 -12.46 -6.69 -1.31
CA GLU A 136 -13.03 -7.34 -0.11
C GLU A 136 -12.49 -6.70 1.17
N ASN A 137 -11.17 -6.48 1.28
CA ASN A 137 -10.59 -5.78 2.44
C ASN A 137 -11.13 -4.35 2.56
N HIS A 138 -11.22 -3.61 1.43
CA HIS A 138 -11.81 -2.27 1.43
C HIS A 138 -13.27 -2.29 1.91
N ALA A 139 -14.08 -3.22 1.38
CA ALA A 139 -15.48 -3.34 1.78
C ALA A 139 -15.62 -3.65 3.27
N TYR A 140 -14.80 -4.58 3.80
CA TYR A 140 -14.79 -4.89 5.22
C TYR A 140 -14.48 -3.66 6.09
N ILE A 141 -13.44 -2.91 5.75
CA ILE A 141 -13.07 -1.69 6.48
C ILE A 141 -14.17 -0.63 6.38
N LYS A 142 -14.74 -0.45 5.21
CA LYS A 142 -15.84 0.51 5.01
C LYS A 142 -17.07 0.16 5.85
N GLU A 143 -17.47 -1.12 5.84
CA GLU A 143 -18.66 -1.59 6.57
C GLU A 143 -18.48 -1.48 8.09
N ASN A 144 -17.32 -1.89 8.61
CA ASN A 144 -17.12 -2.02 10.07
C ASN A 144 -16.56 -0.76 10.73
N PHE A 145 -15.85 0.09 9.99
CA PHE A 145 -15.19 1.28 10.53
C PHE A 145 -15.66 2.59 9.90
N GLY A 146 -16.40 2.55 8.78
CA GLY A 146 -16.85 3.73 8.05
C GLY A 146 -15.72 4.49 7.34
N TYR A 147 -14.58 3.83 7.10
CA TYR A 147 -13.38 4.43 6.55
C TYR A 147 -13.18 4.01 5.08
N ASP A 148 -12.90 4.96 4.21
CA ASP A 148 -12.55 4.70 2.82
C ASP A 148 -11.04 4.64 2.65
N MET A 149 -10.49 3.46 2.42
CA MET A 149 -9.06 3.31 2.13
C MET A 149 -8.78 3.75 0.69
N TYR A 150 -7.78 4.60 0.50
CA TYR A 150 -7.37 5.13 -0.81
C TYR A 150 -5.91 4.82 -1.17
N LEU A 151 -5.19 4.13 -0.29
CA LEU A 151 -3.83 3.66 -0.52
C LEU A 151 -3.80 2.14 -0.48
N PHE A 152 -3.04 1.55 -1.38
CA PHE A 152 -2.75 0.12 -1.39
C PHE A 152 -1.23 -0.10 -1.39
N ARG A 153 -0.76 -1.04 -0.58
CA ARG A 153 0.62 -1.52 -0.64
C ARG A 153 0.65 -2.98 -1.07
N TYR A 154 1.46 -3.27 -2.09
CA TYR A 154 1.60 -4.61 -2.62
C TYR A 154 2.22 -5.56 -1.62
N PRO A 155 1.57 -6.69 -1.26
CA PRO A 155 2.18 -7.77 -0.49
C PRO A 155 3.50 -8.22 -1.12
N THR A 156 4.54 -8.40 -0.30
CA THR A 156 5.90 -8.75 -0.74
C THR A 156 6.60 -7.72 -1.65
N GLY A 157 5.98 -6.60 -1.96
CA GLY A 157 6.48 -5.61 -2.91
C GLY A 157 6.41 -6.03 -4.38
N ARG A 158 5.82 -7.19 -4.70
CA ARG A 158 5.73 -7.70 -6.08
C ARG A 158 4.55 -7.11 -6.81
N PHE A 159 4.81 -6.54 -7.97
CA PHE A 159 3.82 -5.95 -8.86
C PHE A 159 4.09 -6.30 -10.33
N SER A 160 3.13 -6.04 -11.21
CA SER A 160 3.26 -6.04 -12.66
C SER A 160 2.59 -4.80 -13.24
N GLU A 161 2.91 -4.44 -14.48
CA GLU A 161 2.22 -3.35 -15.16
C GLU A 161 0.70 -3.58 -15.17
N GLN A 162 0.29 -4.83 -15.45
CA GLN A 162 -1.10 -5.24 -15.43
C GLN A 162 -1.75 -5.04 -14.06
N SER A 163 -1.06 -5.42 -12.97
CA SER A 163 -1.59 -5.26 -11.61
C SER A 163 -1.70 -3.79 -11.19
N LEU A 164 -0.74 -2.94 -11.57
CA LEU A 164 -0.80 -1.50 -11.31
C LEU A 164 -1.97 -0.85 -12.05
N ALA A 165 -2.15 -1.20 -13.32
CA ALA A 165 -3.26 -0.69 -14.13
C ALA A 165 -4.63 -1.11 -13.61
N LEU A 166 -4.75 -2.36 -13.10
CA LEU A 166 -5.98 -2.87 -12.49
C LEU A 166 -6.39 -2.02 -11.29
N LEU A 167 -5.46 -1.69 -10.41
CA LEU A 167 -5.74 -0.94 -9.19
C LEU A 167 -5.90 0.57 -9.42
N ASN A 168 -5.54 1.08 -10.61
CA ASN A 168 -5.78 2.46 -10.96
C ASN A 168 -7.23 2.71 -11.44
N ASN A 169 -7.96 1.66 -11.81
CA ASN A 169 -9.33 1.73 -12.28
C ASN A 169 -10.35 1.65 -11.15
#